data_8c71d1b3ff71c433a3ba32dca10f2bf9
#
_entry.id   8c71d1b3ff71c433a3ba32dca10f2bf9
#
_cell.length_a   1.000
_cell.length_b   1.000
_cell.length_c   1.000
_cell.angle_alpha   90.00
_cell.angle_beta   90.00
_cell.angle_gamma   90.00
#
_symmetry.space_group_name_H-M   'P 1'
#
loop_
_entity.id
_entity.type
_entity.pdbx_description
1 polymer ?
#
loop_
_entity_poly.entity_id
_entity_poly.type
_entity_poly.pdbx_seq_one_letter_code
_entity_poly.pdbx_strand_id
1 'polypeptide(L)'
;MNSVVIVAGGKGLRMGYDIPKQFILLKDKPILMYTIEKFHNWDPNCEIVLVLPKSQHDYWNSICLKQQFNIPLKITNGGETRFHSVKNGLNKVTGTTIGIHDGVRPFVSSETISLCFNTARKKGIISKLAIKHFGFDASM
;
A
#
# COMPACT_ATOMS: atom_id res chain seq x y z
N MET A 1 -6.54 15.32 6.00
CA MET A 1 -6.28 13.91 6.33
C MET A 1 -5.35 13.31 5.30
N ASN A 2 -4.33 12.63 5.74
CA ASN A 2 -3.41 11.91 4.88
C ASN A 2 -4.03 10.57 4.47
N SER A 3 -3.77 10.15 3.24
CA SER A 3 -4.19 8.84 2.74
C SER A 3 -3.05 8.18 2.00
N VAL A 4 -2.96 6.85 2.10
CA VAL A 4 -2.01 6.08 1.31
C VAL A 4 -2.73 4.94 0.61
N VAL A 5 -2.43 4.79 -0.68
CA VAL A 5 -2.86 3.64 -1.48
C VAL A 5 -1.68 2.67 -1.52
N ILE A 6 -1.85 1.51 -0.90
CA ILE A 6 -0.82 0.47 -0.89
C ILE A 6 -1.20 -0.56 -1.94
N VAL A 7 -0.38 -0.70 -2.96
CA VAL A 7 -0.64 -1.61 -4.08
C VAL A 7 0.12 -2.92 -3.88
N ALA A 8 -0.63 -4.00 -3.77
CA ALA A 8 -0.10 -5.34 -3.57
C ALA A 8 -0.72 -6.28 -4.60
N GLY A 9 -0.45 -5.99 -5.88
CA GLY A 9 -1.08 -6.70 -6.99
C GLY A 9 -0.32 -7.91 -7.52
N GLY A 10 0.82 -8.26 -6.90
CA GLY A 10 1.65 -9.34 -7.40
C GLY A 10 0.99 -10.71 -7.28
N LYS A 11 1.14 -11.53 -8.30
CA LYS A 11 0.62 -12.89 -8.31
C LYS A 11 1.69 -13.93 -7.92
N GLY A 12 2.93 -13.49 -7.68
CA GLY A 12 4.01 -14.35 -7.22
C GLY A 12 4.64 -15.26 -8.27
N LEU A 13 4.15 -15.24 -9.50
CA LEU A 13 4.56 -16.19 -10.54
C LEU A 13 6.00 -16.00 -11.01
N ARG A 14 6.54 -14.78 -10.91
CA ARG A 14 7.88 -14.45 -11.43
C ARG A 14 9.02 -14.97 -10.58
N MET A 15 8.76 -15.33 -9.33
CA MET A 15 9.79 -15.72 -8.38
C MET A 15 9.87 -17.22 -8.18
N GLY A 16 9.06 -17.99 -8.89
CA GLY A 16 8.99 -19.43 -8.69
C GLY A 16 8.38 -19.85 -7.37
N TYR A 17 7.75 -18.92 -6.67
CA TYR A 17 7.05 -19.21 -5.43
C TYR A 17 5.57 -19.41 -5.70
N ASP A 18 4.95 -20.32 -4.97
CA ASP A 18 3.51 -20.55 -5.03
C ASP A 18 2.74 -19.44 -4.31
N ILE A 19 3.44 -18.60 -3.55
CA ILE A 19 2.85 -17.54 -2.73
C ILE A 19 3.14 -16.19 -3.36
N PRO A 20 2.14 -15.30 -3.51
CA PRO A 20 2.39 -13.93 -3.96
C PRO A 20 3.41 -13.23 -3.07
N LYS A 21 4.21 -12.36 -3.67
CA LYS A 21 5.34 -11.71 -3.02
C LYS A 21 4.96 -10.98 -1.74
N GLN A 22 3.79 -10.33 -1.72
CA GLN A 22 3.30 -9.58 -0.57
C GLN A 22 3.00 -10.45 0.65
N PHE A 23 2.83 -11.77 0.47
CA PHE A 23 2.56 -12.69 1.56
C PHE A 23 3.77 -13.47 2.03
N ILE A 24 4.95 -13.23 1.43
CA ILE A 24 6.19 -13.86 1.91
C ILE A 24 6.44 -13.42 3.35
N LEU A 25 6.80 -14.40 4.19
CA LEU A 25 7.00 -14.15 5.61
C LEU A 25 8.38 -13.56 5.89
N LEU A 26 8.42 -12.53 6.72
CA LEU A 26 9.62 -11.98 7.30
C LEU A 26 9.43 -12.05 8.80
N LYS A 27 10.21 -12.90 9.49
CA LYS A 27 10.04 -13.15 10.92
C LYS A 27 8.59 -13.54 11.26
N ASP A 28 8.09 -14.51 10.49
CA ASP A 28 6.76 -15.11 10.70
C ASP A 28 5.57 -14.18 10.45
N LYS A 29 5.80 -13.01 9.84
CA LYS A 29 4.74 -12.08 9.50
C LYS A 29 4.85 -11.68 8.02
N PRO A 30 3.73 -11.62 7.26
CA PRO A 30 3.78 -11.22 5.85
C PRO A 30 4.39 -9.84 5.65
N ILE A 31 5.18 -9.70 4.59
CA ILE A 31 5.83 -8.42 4.25
C ILE A 31 4.81 -7.29 4.17
N LEU A 32 3.64 -7.57 3.61
CA LEU A 32 2.58 -6.56 3.46
C LEU A 32 2.18 -5.94 4.81
N MET A 33 2.14 -6.73 5.86
CA MET A 33 1.78 -6.22 7.19
C MET A 33 2.81 -5.22 7.70
N TYR A 34 4.10 -5.46 7.46
CA TYR A 34 5.15 -4.50 7.82
C TYR A 34 4.98 -3.18 7.09
N THR A 35 4.64 -3.24 5.80
CA THR A 35 4.41 -2.03 5.01
C THR A 35 3.24 -1.22 5.58
N ILE A 36 2.14 -1.89 5.87
CA ILE A 36 0.95 -1.23 6.44
C ILE A 36 1.28 -0.60 7.80
N GLU A 37 2.03 -1.32 8.64
CA GLU A 37 2.43 -0.82 9.95
C GLU A 37 3.28 0.44 9.86
N LYS A 38 4.13 0.55 8.84
CA LYS A 38 4.96 1.75 8.65
C LYS A 38 4.10 3.00 8.53
N PHE A 39 3.04 2.95 7.73
CA PHE A 39 2.17 4.12 7.55
C PHE A 39 1.29 4.36 8.78
N HIS A 40 0.81 3.31 9.40
CA HIS A 40 0.00 3.45 10.61
C HIS A 40 0.82 4.03 11.76
N ASN A 41 2.06 3.59 11.95
CA ASN A 41 2.93 4.11 13.00
C ASN A 41 3.39 5.54 12.70
N TRP A 42 3.54 5.88 11.41
CA TRP A 42 3.88 7.25 11.02
C TRP A 42 2.75 8.23 11.35
N ASP A 43 1.50 7.85 11.09
CA ASP A 43 0.32 8.66 11.38
C ASP A 43 -0.87 7.72 11.61
N PRO A 44 -1.27 7.50 12.88
CA PRO A 44 -2.39 6.62 13.18
C PRO A 44 -3.71 7.04 12.54
N ASN A 45 -3.84 8.31 12.14
CA ASN A 45 -5.03 8.82 11.46
C ASN A 45 -4.93 8.74 9.93
N CYS A 46 -3.81 8.24 9.41
CA CYS A 46 -3.66 8.05 7.97
C CYS A 46 -4.68 7.03 7.46
N GLU A 47 -5.44 7.43 6.46
CA GLU A 47 -6.34 6.50 5.77
C GLU A 47 -5.51 5.54 4.93
N ILE A 48 -5.70 4.25 5.12
CA ILE A 48 -4.96 3.22 4.38
C ILE A 48 -5.93 2.49 3.45
N VAL A 49 -5.63 2.50 2.16
CA VAL A 49 -6.40 1.76 1.15
C VAL A 49 -5.47 0.69 0.58
N LEU A 50 -5.83 -0.56 0.79
CA LEU A 50 -5.08 -1.70 0.30
C LEU A 50 -5.69 -2.19 -1.01
N VAL A 51 -4.90 -2.21 -2.08
CA VAL A 51 -5.30 -2.75 -3.37
C VAL A 51 -4.71 -4.15 -3.49
N LEU A 52 -5.58 -5.14 -3.56
CA LEU A 52 -5.19 -6.55 -3.54
C LEU A 52 -6.05 -7.32 -4.53
N PRO A 53 -5.48 -8.24 -5.33
CA PRO A 53 -6.29 -9.04 -6.24
C PRO A 53 -7.47 -9.68 -5.51
N LYS A 54 -8.64 -9.65 -6.13
CA LYS A 54 -9.86 -10.17 -5.52
C LYS A 54 -9.68 -11.60 -5.02
N SER A 55 -8.95 -12.42 -5.77
CA SER A 55 -8.69 -13.82 -5.42
C SER A 55 -7.89 -13.99 -4.14
N GLN A 56 -7.27 -12.92 -3.62
CA GLN A 56 -6.44 -12.97 -2.43
C GLN A 56 -7.11 -12.35 -1.20
N HIS A 57 -8.33 -11.81 -1.34
CA HIS A 57 -9.01 -11.13 -0.23
C HIS A 57 -9.32 -12.09 0.93
N ASP A 58 -9.82 -13.29 0.63
CA ASP A 58 -10.13 -14.26 1.67
C ASP A 58 -8.88 -14.73 2.41
N TYR A 59 -7.80 -14.94 1.68
CA TYR A 59 -6.52 -15.33 2.25
C TYR A 59 -5.99 -14.23 3.19
N TRP A 60 -6.05 -12.96 2.73
CA TRP A 60 -5.64 -11.83 3.55
C TRP A 60 -6.44 -11.75 4.84
N ASN A 61 -7.77 -11.90 4.75
CA ASN A 61 -8.63 -11.84 5.93
C ASN A 61 -8.31 -12.94 6.92
N SER A 62 -8.03 -14.17 6.44
CA SER A 62 -7.70 -15.27 7.34
C SER A 62 -6.33 -15.08 8.01
N ILE A 63 -5.34 -14.53 7.29
CA ILE A 63 -4.05 -14.21 7.88
C ILE A 63 -4.17 -13.12 8.93
N CYS A 64 -4.99 -12.10 8.67
CA CYS A 64 -5.21 -11.03 9.65
C CYS A 64 -5.78 -11.57 10.96
N LEU A 65 -6.73 -12.50 10.88
CA LEU A 65 -7.27 -13.15 12.07
C LEU A 65 -6.21 -13.95 12.81
N LYS A 66 -5.42 -14.72 12.08
CA LYS A 66 -4.38 -15.56 12.66
C LYS A 66 -3.29 -14.73 13.34
N GLN A 67 -2.91 -13.61 12.73
CA GLN A 67 -1.85 -12.74 13.24
C GLN A 67 -2.37 -11.69 14.21
N GLN A 68 -3.68 -11.63 14.45
CA GLN A 68 -4.31 -10.60 15.29
C GLN A 68 -3.96 -9.19 14.78
N PHE A 69 -4.01 -9.02 13.46
CA PHE A 69 -3.68 -7.76 12.80
C PHE A 69 -4.93 -6.89 12.74
N ASN A 70 -4.94 -5.78 13.49
CA ASN A 70 -6.14 -4.97 13.74
C ASN A 70 -6.10 -3.56 13.17
N ILE A 71 -5.10 -3.23 12.35
CA ILE A 71 -5.01 -1.90 11.76
C ILE A 71 -6.19 -1.67 10.81
N PRO A 72 -6.98 -0.60 11.04
CA PRO A 72 -8.11 -0.30 10.15
C PRO A 72 -7.63 0.05 8.75
N LEU A 73 -8.27 -0.53 7.74
CA LEU A 73 -7.96 -0.21 6.36
C LEU A 73 -9.15 -0.53 5.47
N LYS A 74 -9.16 0.08 4.28
CA LYS A 74 -10.12 -0.24 3.23
C LYS A 74 -9.45 -1.17 2.25
N ILE A 75 -10.19 -2.15 1.72
CA ILE A 75 -9.65 -3.10 0.73
C ILE A 75 -10.42 -2.92 -0.57
N THR A 76 -9.70 -2.89 -1.69
CA THR A 76 -10.31 -2.86 -3.01
C THR A 76 -9.61 -3.83 -3.94
N ASN A 77 -10.21 -4.10 -5.08
CA ASN A 77 -9.69 -5.08 -6.03
C ASN A 77 -8.53 -4.52 -6.84
N GLY A 78 -7.53 -5.36 -7.10
CA GLY A 78 -6.52 -5.05 -8.09
C GLY A 78 -7.12 -5.07 -9.51
N GLY A 79 -6.51 -4.31 -10.39
CA GLY A 79 -6.88 -4.29 -11.80
C GLY A 79 -5.91 -5.11 -12.65
N GLU A 80 -6.15 -5.11 -13.95
CA GLU A 80 -5.31 -5.86 -14.90
C GLU A 80 -3.89 -5.34 -14.97
N THR A 81 -3.73 -4.03 -14.80
CA THR A 81 -2.43 -3.37 -14.83
C THR A 81 -2.21 -2.61 -13.52
N ARG A 82 -0.96 -2.18 -13.31
CA ARG A 82 -0.62 -1.33 -12.17
C ARG A 82 -1.44 -0.03 -12.19
N PHE A 83 -1.63 0.54 -13.37
CA PHE A 83 -2.46 1.73 -13.53
C PHE A 83 -3.89 1.50 -13.01
N HIS A 84 -4.51 0.40 -13.42
CA HIS A 84 -5.87 0.08 -13.00
C HIS A 84 -5.96 -0.18 -11.50
N SER A 85 -4.95 -0.82 -10.94
CA SER A 85 -4.88 -1.05 -9.48
C SER A 85 -4.80 0.26 -8.71
N VAL A 86 -3.92 1.18 -9.15
CA VAL A 86 -3.80 2.51 -8.53
C VAL A 86 -5.12 3.27 -8.64
N LYS A 87 -5.76 3.24 -9.80
CA LYS A 87 -7.03 3.90 -10.02
C LYS A 87 -8.11 3.37 -9.08
N ASN A 88 -8.19 2.05 -8.93
CA ASN A 88 -9.16 1.45 -8.00
C ASN A 88 -8.92 1.91 -6.57
N GLY A 89 -7.65 2.00 -6.17
CA GLY A 89 -7.30 2.51 -4.84
C GLY A 89 -7.69 3.97 -4.66
N LEU A 90 -7.39 4.80 -5.66
CA LEU A 90 -7.72 6.23 -5.60
C LEU A 90 -9.22 6.47 -5.50
N ASN A 91 -10.04 5.60 -6.08
CA ASN A 91 -11.50 5.72 -5.98
C ASN A 91 -12.03 5.54 -4.56
N LYS A 92 -11.25 4.94 -3.67
CA LYS A 92 -11.64 4.71 -2.28
C LYS A 92 -11.09 5.76 -1.32
N VAL A 93 -10.20 6.63 -1.78
CA VAL A 93 -9.55 7.64 -0.94
C VAL A 93 -10.51 8.79 -0.64
N THR A 94 -10.53 9.22 0.62
CA THR A 94 -11.30 10.39 1.06
C THR A 94 -10.42 11.52 1.58
N GLY A 95 -9.14 11.26 1.82
CA GLY A 95 -8.22 12.28 2.29
C GLY A 95 -7.77 13.23 1.20
N THR A 96 -7.12 14.31 1.61
CA THR A 96 -6.72 15.39 0.70
C THR A 96 -5.27 15.30 0.23
N THR A 97 -4.40 14.65 1.02
CA THR A 97 -3.01 14.41 0.64
C THR A 97 -2.83 12.92 0.48
N ILE A 98 -2.41 12.48 -0.71
CA ILE A 98 -2.45 11.08 -1.09
C ILE A 98 -1.06 10.60 -1.47
N GLY A 99 -0.61 9.52 -0.82
CA GLY A 99 0.59 8.80 -1.22
C GLY A 99 0.22 7.49 -1.90
N ILE A 100 1.11 7.01 -2.76
CA ILE A 100 0.96 5.70 -3.41
C ILE A 100 2.23 4.92 -3.14
N HIS A 101 2.09 3.71 -2.60
CA HIS A 101 3.22 2.92 -2.14
C HIS A 101 3.06 1.45 -2.54
N ASP A 102 4.20 0.81 -2.80
CA ASP A 102 4.27 -0.60 -3.13
C ASP A 102 4.19 -1.45 -1.85
N GLY A 103 3.28 -2.41 -1.81
CA GLY A 103 3.06 -3.26 -0.64
C GLY A 103 4.24 -4.13 -0.26
N VAL A 104 5.17 -4.38 -1.20
CA VAL A 104 6.37 -5.20 -0.94
C VAL A 104 7.59 -4.37 -0.58
N ARG A 105 7.41 -3.10 -0.19
CA ARG A 105 8.51 -2.23 0.24
C ARG A 105 8.34 -1.83 1.71
N PRO A 106 8.69 -2.72 2.66
CA PRO A 106 8.39 -2.50 4.08
C PRO A 106 9.40 -1.61 4.81
N PHE A 107 10.49 -1.19 4.16
CA PHE A 107 11.59 -0.50 4.83
C PHE A 107 11.63 1.01 4.59
N VAL A 108 10.53 1.60 4.11
CA VAL A 108 10.45 3.04 3.96
C VAL A 108 10.54 3.71 5.34
N SER A 109 11.36 4.76 5.46
CA SER A 109 11.52 5.45 6.74
C SER A 109 10.40 6.46 6.98
N SER A 110 10.15 6.75 8.26
CA SER A 110 9.18 7.78 8.63
C SER A 110 9.57 9.15 8.09
N GLU A 111 10.89 9.44 8.04
CA GLU A 111 11.40 10.69 7.48
C GLU A 111 11.06 10.81 6.00
N THR A 112 11.22 9.74 5.24
CA THR A 112 10.88 9.73 3.81
C THR A 112 9.39 9.94 3.61
N ILE A 113 8.56 9.26 4.40
CA ILE A 113 7.10 9.41 4.33
C ILE A 113 6.72 10.87 4.63
N SER A 114 7.26 11.45 5.71
CA SER A 114 6.98 12.83 6.09
C SER A 114 7.39 13.81 5.00
N LEU A 115 8.58 13.61 4.42
CA LEU A 115 9.07 14.47 3.35
C LEU A 115 8.14 14.44 2.14
N CYS A 116 7.72 13.26 1.72
CA CYS A 116 6.84 13.11 0.56
C CYS A 116 5.48 13.78 0.79
N PHE A 117 4.86 13.52 1.93
CA PHE A 117 3.55 14.09 2.23
C PHE A 117 3.61 15.59 2.43
N ASN A 118 4.62 16.09 3.12
CA ASN A 118 4.78 17.53 3.35
C ASN A 118 5.05 18.27 2.04
N THR A 119 5.89 17.72 1.18
CA THR A 119 6.19 18.31 -0.12
C THR A 119 4.96 18.33 -1.01
N ALA A 120 4.22 17.24 -1.06
CA ALA A 120 3.01 17.14 -1.86
C ALA A 120 1.96 18.17 -1.40
N ARG A 121 1.77 18.27 -0.08
CA ARG A 121 0.81 19.23 0.50
C ARG A 121 1.19 20.67 0.17
N LYS A 122 2.47 20.99 0.32
CA LYS A 122 2.99 22.33 0.09
C LYS A 122 2.85 22.77 -1.37
N LYS A 123 3.11 21.84 -2.31
CA LYS A 123 3.08 22.15 -3.75
C LYS A 123 1.73 21.95 -4.38
N GLY A 124 0.79 21.35 -3.69
CA GLY A 124 -0.52 21.04 -4.28
C GLY A 124 -0.47 19.99 -5.39
N ILE A 125 0.65 19.26 -5.52
CA ILE A 125 0.83 18.23 -6.54
C ILE A 125 0.92 16.89 -5.82
N ILE A 126 -0.19 16.46 -5.29
CA ILE A 126 -0.26 15.40 -4.30
C ILE A 126 0.27 14.06 -4.81
N SER A 127 -0.40 13.50 -5.80
CA SER A 127 -0.14 12.14 -6.27
C SER A 127 1.20 11.99 -6.98
N LYS A 128 1.60 13.01 -7.74
CA LYS A 128 2.82 12.91 -8.56
C LYS A 128 4.09 12.76 -7.74
N LEU A 129 4.21 13.56 -6.67
CA LEU A 129 5.41 13.48 -5.84
C LEU A 129 5.47 12.18 -5.05
N ALA A 130 4.35 11.74 -4.50
CA ALA A 130 4.29 10.48 -3.79
C ALA A 130 4.63 9.31 -4.70
N ILE A 131 4.08 9.29 -5.92
CA ILE A 131 4.39 8.27 -6.92
C ILE A 131 5.88 8.23 -7.23
N LYS A 132 6.48 9.39 -7.49
CA LYS A 132 7.90 9.49 -7.82
C LYS A 132 8.79 8.97 -6.70
N HIS A 133 8.53 9.39 -5.47
CA HIS A 133 9.36 9.01 -4.32
C HIS A 133 9.20 7.55 -3.91
N PHE A 134 8.04 6.97 -4.15
CA PHE A 134 7.79 5.58 -3.78
C PHE A 134 8.03 4.61 -4.94
N GLY A 135 8.66 5.06 -6.02
CA GLY A 135 9.08 4.19 -7.11
C GLY A 135 8.03 3.91 -8.17
N PHE A 136 6.95 4.65 -8.20
CA PHE A 136 5.97 4.57 -9.28
C PHE A 136 6.40 5.45 -10.44
N ASP A 137 6.01 5.05 -11.65
CA ASP A 137 6.20 5.88 -12.83
C ASP A 137 5.08 6.92 -12.89
N ALA A 138 5.47 8.20 -12.93
CA ALA A 138 4.50 9.30 -13.00
C ALA A 138 3.69 9.33 -14.29
N SER A 139 4.12 8.56 -15.29
CA SER A 139 3.42 8.48 -16.57
C SER A 139 2.23 7.52 -16.56
N MET A 140 2.06 6.79 -15.47
CA MET A 140 0.96 5.83 -15.37
C MET A 140 -0.43 6.47 -15.46
#